data_d13597860927a7e648bac0218d530347
#
_entry.id   d13597860927a7e648bac0218d530347
#
_cell.length_a   1.000
_cell.length_b   1.000
_cell.length_c   1.000
_cell.angle_alpha   90.00
_cell.angle_beta   90.00
_cell.angle_gamma   90.00
#
_symmetry.space_group_name_H-M   'P 1'
#
loop_
_entity.id
_entity.type
_entity.pdbx_description
1 polymer ?
#
loop_
_entity_poly.entity_id
_entity_poly.type
_entity_poly.pdbx_seq_one_letter_code
_entity_poly.pdbx_strand_id
1 'polypeptide(L)'
;MDTSHGDTRPGQDVRKWCVGVAVDTEGGKLYWTQKGPGNAGDGRIFRANIKIPKGQSPANRTDIELLYQKLPEPIDLDFDLANRTLYWTDRGDPPRGNTVNRAPMDAGPGAKDPEIVYNHLMEGIGLALDIKNNRMFMTDLGGSLYSCNLDGSNKKVLLFAKGNLTGVAYVEFPAK
;
A
#
# COMPACT_ATOMS: atom_id res chain seq x y z
N MET A 1 10.31 6.32 11.78
CA MET A 1 9.46 7.25 11.01
C MET A 1 9.30 8.49 11.87
N ASP A 2 9.75 9.64 11.40
CA ASP A 2 9.51 10.91 12.08
C ASP A 2 8.13 11.41 11.67
N THR A 3 7.14 11.29 12.55
CA THR A 3 5.78 11.78 12.36
C THR A 3 5.59 13.18 12.96
N SER A 4 6.66 13.79 13.49
CA SER A 4 6.60 15.12 14.12
C SER A 4 6.16 16.24 13.16
N HIS A 5 6.09 15.92 11.86
CA HIS A 5 5.66 16.85 10.81
C HIS A 5 4.30 16.49 10.19
N GLY A 6 3.53 15.58 10.80
CA GLY A 6 2.17 15.22 10.36
C GLY A 6 1.09 16.26 10.67
N ASP A 7 1.48 17.45 10.99
CA ASP A 7 0.60 18.58 11.29
C ASP A 7 0.11 19.24 9.98
N THR A 8 -1.17 19.55 9.90
CA THR A 8 -1.86 20.13 8.74
C THR A 8 -1.63 21.63 8.55
N ARG A 9 -0.62 22.21 9.22
CA ARG A 9 -0.31 23.63 9.09
C ARG A 9 0.09 24.04 7.67
N PRO A 10 -0.25 25.22 7.19
CA PRO A 10 0.18 25.71 5.88
C PRO A 10 1.71 25.61 5.72
N GLY A 11 2.16 25.04 4.61
CA GLY A 11 3.59 24.88 4.29
C GLY A 11 4.18 23.50 4.60
N GLN A 12 3.39 22.51 5.04
CA GLN A 12 3.87 21.16 5.24
C GLN A 12 4.14 20.43 3.93
N ASP A 13 5.22 19.66 3.95
CA ASP A 13 5.61 18.81 2.82
C ASP A 13 4.75 17.54 2.77
N VAL A 14 3.67 17.57 2.00
CA VAL A 14 2.76 16.42 1.80
C VAL A 14 3.48 15.17 1.29
N ARG A 15 4.69 15.31 0.72
CA ARG A 15 5.52 14.16 0.32
C ARG A 15 5.99 13.31 1.49
N LYS A 16 5.87 13.82 2.72
CA LYS A 16 6.23 13.11 3.96
C LYS A 16 5.03 12.42 4.62
N TRP A 17 3.82 12.61 4.10
CA TRP A 17 2.63 12.00 4.69
C TRP A 17 2.60 10.49 4.41
N CYS A 18 2.65 9.71 5.49
CA CYS A 18 2.47 8.27 5.44
C CYS A 18 0.98 7.95 5.49
N VAL A 19 0.53 7.00 4.68
CA VAL A 19 -0.89 6.62 4.56
C VAL A 19 -1.11 5.17 4.95
N GLY A 20 -0.55 4.22 4.22
CA GLY A 20 -0.63 2.79 4.52
C GLY A 20 0.58 2.29 5.30
N VAL A 21 0.38 1.27 6.13
CA VAL A 21 1.43 0.60 6.90
C VAL A 21 1.17 -0.90 7.01
N ALA A 22 2.20 -1.72 6.81
CA ALA A 22 2.16 -3.16 7.04
C ALA A 22 3.43 -3.62 7.77
N VAL A 23 3.31 -4.71 8.55
CA VAL A 23 4.37 -5.19 9.43
C VAL A 23 4.68 -6.66 9.15
N ASP A 24 5.90 -6.92 8.67
CA ASP A 24 6.49 -8.25 8.60
C ASP A 24 7.18 -8.56 9.93
N THR A 25 6.46 -9.24 10.83
CA THR A 25 6.96 -9.57 12.16
C THR A 25 8.06 -10.64 12.13
N GLU A 26 8.03 -11.56 11.15
CA GLU A 26 9.03 -12.61 10.98
C GLU A 26 10.34 -12.05 10.42
N GLY A 27 10.26 -11.22 9.38
CA GLY A 27 11.42 -10.52 8.81
C GLY A 27 11.87 -9.31 9.62
N GLY A 28 11.11 -8.91 10.65
CA GLY A 28 11.43 -7.75 11.49
C GLY A 28 11.38 -6.42 10.75
N LYS A 29 10.50 -6.28 9.75
CA LYS A 29 10.40 -5.11 8.88
C LYS A 29 9.03 -4.42 8.98
N LEU A 30 9.07 -3.10 8.89
CA LEU A 30 7.92 -2.21 8.74
C LEU A 30 7.93 -1.63 7.34
N TYR A 31 6.80 -1.68 6.64
CA TYR A 31 6.60 -1.11 5.31
C TYR A 31 5.58 0.01 5.38
N TRP A 32 5.75 1.07 4.57
CA TRP A 32 4.76 2.14 4.49
C TRP A 32 4.75 2.83 3.14
N THR A 33 3.61 3.44 2.83
CA THR A 33 3.44 4.30 1.67
C THR A 33 3.56 5.78 2.04
N GLN A 34 4.07 6.58 1.11
CA GLN A 34 3.95 8.03 1.12
C GLN A 34 3.31 8.45 -0.21
N LYS A 35 2.09 8.95 -0.16
CA LYS A 35 1.33 9.21 -1.38
C LYS A 35 1.84 10.40 -2.20
N GLY A 36 2.46 11.36 -1.57
CA GLY A 36 2.85 12.63 -2.20
C GLY A 36 1.67 13.57 -2.48
N PRO A 37 1.91 14.70 -3.18
CA PRO A 37 0.83 15.55 -3.69
C PRO A 37 -0.02 14.80 -4.71
N GLY A 38 -1.30 15.19 -4.83
CA GLY A 38 -2.21 14.57 -5.79
C GLY A 38 -1.66 14.63 -7.22
N ASN A 39 -1.61 13.49 -7.89
CA ASN A 39 -1.19 13.31 -9.30
C ASN A 39 0.21 13.85 -9.65
N ALA A 40 1.07 14.10 -8.66
CA ALA A 40 2.42 14.61 -8.89
C ALA A 40 3.44 13.54 -9.32
N GLY A 41 3.11 12.25 -9.16
CA GLY A 41 4.04 11.17 -9.42
C GLY A 41 5.20 11.11 -8.41
N ASP A 42 4.99 11.67 -7.22
CA ASP A 42 5.97 11.71 -6.13
C ASP A 42 5.76 10.60 -5.08
N GLY A 43 4.80 9.70 -5.34
CA GLY A 43 4.48 8.60 -4.46
C GLY A 43 5.65 7.64 -4.28
N ARG A 44 5.78 7.10 -3.06
CA ARG A 44 6.91 6.23 -2.67
C ARG A 44 6.46 5.12 -1.73
N ILE A 45 7.19 4.02 -1.76
CA ILE A 45 7.07 2.94 -0.78
C ILE A 45 8.43 2.71 -0.14
N PHE A 46 8.43 2.60 1.18
CA PHE A 46 9.62 2.41 1.99
C PHE A 46 9.49 1.19 2.89
N ARG A 47 10.63 0.73 3.39
CA ARG A 47 10.70 -0.16 4.55
C ARG A 47 11.80 0.25 5.51
N ALA A 48 11.73 -0.26 6.74
CA ALA A 48 12.78 -0.14 7.75
C ALA A 48 12.68 -1.30 8.74
N ASN A 49 13.67 -1.47 9.59
CA ASN A 49 13.56 -2.43 10.70
C ASN A 49 12.49 -1.98 11.70
N ILE A 50 11.76 -2.92 12.30
CA ILE A 50 10.84 -2.62 13.41
C ILE A 50 11.64 -2.03 14.59
N LYS A 51 12.77 -2.64 14.91
CA LYS A 51 13.68 -2.13 15.94
C LYS A 51 14.59 -1.06 15.34
N ILE A 52 14.54 0.13 15.91
CA ILE A 52 15.43 1.23 15.50
C ILE A 52 16.89 0.82 15.82
N PRO A 53 17.86 1.09 14.93
CA PRO A 53 19.26 0.80 15.17
C PRO A 53 19.77 1.42 16.49
N LYS A 54 20.65 0.69 17.18
CA LYS A 54 21.19 1.12 18.49
C LYS A 54 21.83 2.52 18.40
N GLY A 55 21.46 3.37 19.33
CA GLY A 55 21.95 4.76 19.41
C GLY A 55 21.26 5.74 18.47
N GLN A 56 20.21 5.29 17.77
CA GLN A 56 19.42 6.13 16.85
C GLN A 56 18.01 6.36 17.39
N SER A 57 17.31 7.29 16.79
CA SER A 57 15.92 7.66 17.05
C SER A 57 15.10 7.61 15.75
N PRO A 58 13.76 7.74 15.80
CA PRO A 58 12.95 7.84 14.58
C PRO A 58 13.38 8.95 13.64
N ALA A 59 13.93 10.05 14.17
CA ALA A 59 14.31 11.23 13.38
C ALA A 59 15.66 11.09 12.65
N ASN A 60 16.54 10.22 13.13
CA ASN A 60 17.91 10.06 12.58
C ASN A 60 18.29 8.62 12.24
N ARG A 61 17.32 7.71 12.17
CA ARG A 61 17.57 6.31 11.78
C ARG A 61 18.09 6.21 10.36
N THR A 62 19.03 5.31 10.14
CA THR A 62 19.73 5.14 8.86
C THR A 62 19.31 3.89 8.08
N ASP A 63 18.37 3.13 8.60
CA ASP A 63 17.93 1.85 8.03
C ASP A 63 16.64 1.96 7.19
N ILE A 64 16.25 3.18 6.82
CA ILE A 64 15.12 3.39 5.91
C ILE A 64 15.58 3.09 4.47
N GLU A 65 14.91 2.15 3.84
CA GLU A 65 15.15 1.72 2.48
C GLU A 65 14.00 2.20 1.58
N LEU A 66 14.32 2.90 0.48
CA LEU A 66 13.37 3.24 -0.57
C LEU A 66 13.22 2.03 -1.50
N LEU A 67 12.00 1.48 -1.58
CA LEU A 67 11.70 0.33 -2.44
C LEU A 67 11.19 0.77 -3.82
N TYR A 68 10.18 1.63 -3.84
CA TYR A 68 9.53 2.13 -5.05
C TYR A 68 9.34 3.64 -4.98
N GLN A 69 9.44 4.31 -6.12
CA GLN A 69 9.27 5.75 -6.27
C GLN A 69 8.59 6.10 -7.59
N LYS A 70 8.22 7.37 -7.75
CA LYS A 70 7.51 7.88 -8.92
C LYS A 70 6.18 7.17 -9.14
N LEU A 71 5.55 6.75 -8.05
CA LEU A 71 4.20 6.18 -8.06
C LEU A 71 3.19 7.32 -8.11
N PRO A 72 1.98 7.11 -8.69
CA PRO A 72 0.94 8.14 -8.71
C PRO A 72 0.54 8.60 -7.31
N GLU A 73 -0.22 7.78 -6.57
CA GLU A 73 -0.62 8.02 -5.18
C GLU A 73 -0.82 6.69 -4.43
N PRO A 74 0.25 6.01 -3.99
CA PRO A 74 0.11 4.74 -3.26
C PRO A 74 -0.54 4.99 -1.90
N ILE A 75 -1.60 4.21 -1.57
CA ILE A 75 -2.40 4.38 -0.37
C ILE A 75 -2.19 3.23 0.60
N ASP A 76 -2.91 2.14 0.47
CA ASP A 76 -2.81 0.97 1.35
C ASP A 76 -1.86 -0.07 0.79
N LEU A 77 -1.28 -0.88 1.66
CA LEU A 77 -0.38 -1.96 1.24
C LEU A 77 -0.51 -3.19 2.13
N ASP A 78 -0.33 -4.34 1.51
CA ASP A 78 -0.29 -5.65 2.15
C ASP A 78 0.70 -6.55 1.38
N PHE A 79 1.04 -7.71 1.88
CA PHE A 79 2.04 -8.54 1.25
C PHE A 79 1.81 -10.05 1.40
N ASP A 80 2.27 -10.80 0.42
CA ASP A 80 2.46 -12.24 0.44
C ASP A 80 3.91 -12.54 0.87
N LEU A 81 4.09 -12.90 2.13
CA LEU A 81 5.42 -13.18 2.69
C LEU A 81 6.05 -14.41 2.06
N ALA A 82 5.26 -15.45 1.75
CA ALA A 82 5.77 -16.70 1.19
C ALA A 82 6.37 -16.49 -0.21
N ASN A 83 5.73 -15.67 -1.04
CA ASN A 83 6.17 -15.33 -2.39
C ASN A 83 6.97 -14.03 -2.46
N ARG A 84 7.25 -13.39 -1.33
CA ARG A 84 7.97 -12.10 -1.23
C ARG A 84 7.40 -11.04 -2.17
N THR A 85 6.07 -10.92 -2.21
CA THR A 85 5.36 -10.02 -3.10
C THR A 85 4.59 -8.96 -2.30
N LEU A 86 4.83 -7.70 -2.61
CA LEU A 86 4.13 -6.54 -2.09
C LEU A 86 2.96 -6.20 -3.01
N TYR A 87 1.81 -5.86 -2.42
CA TYR A 87 0.63 -5.35 -3.11
C TYR A 87 0.27 -3.99 -2.54
N TRP A 88 -0.28 -3.08 -3.36
CA TRP A 88 -0.79 -1.80 -2.89
C TRP A 88 -1.89 -1.24 -3.80
N THR A 89 -2.79 -0.47 -3.23
CA THR A 89 -3.71 0.37 -3.99
C THR A 89 -3.00 1.66 -4.39
N ASP A 90 -3.29 2.13 -5.60
CA ASP A 90 -2.84 3.43 -6.06
C ASP A 90 -4.06 4.25 -6.49
N ARG A 91 -4.22 5.42 -5.85
CA ARG A 91 -5.38 6.27 -6.00
C ARG A 91 -5.26 7.24 -7.17
N GLY A 92 -4.05 7.56 -7.61
CA GLY A 92 -3.79 8.57 -8.64
C GLY A 92 -4.54 8.37 -9.96
N ASP A 93 -4.28 9.21 -10.92
CA ASP A 93 -4.98 9.18 -12.21
C ASP A 93 -4.54 7.99 -13.10
N PRO A 94 -5.47 7.45 -13.91
CA PRO A 94 -5.12 6.48 -14.95
C PRO A 94 -4.06 7.02 -15.94
N PRO A 95 -3.24 6.15 -16.55
CA PRO A 95 -3.38 4.68 -16.58
C PRO A 95 -2.71 3.95 -15.39
N ARG A 96 -1.87 4.62 -14.60
CA ARG A 96 -1.10 3.99 -13.52
C ARG A 96 -1.77 4.10 -12.16
N GLY A 97 -2.72 5.02 -11.98
CA GLY A 97 -3.53 5.17 -10.79
C GLY A 97 -4.93 4.57 -10.93
N ASN A 98 -5.70 4.59 -9.87
CA ASN A 98 -6.97 3.86 -9.70
C ASN A 98 -6.79 2.35 -9.94
N THR A 99 -5.70 1.80 -9.37
CA THR A 99 -5.21 0.45 -9.63
C THR A 99 -4.87 -0.28 -8.32
N VAL A 100 -4.75 -1.62 -8.42
CA VAL A 100 -3.93 -2.42 -7.49
C VAL A 100 -2.69 -2.88 -8.25
N ASN A 101 -1.57 -2.72 -7.61
CA ASN A 101 -0.26 -3.07 -8.15
C ASN A 101 0.39 -4.16 -7.31
N ARG A 102 1.30 -4.93 -7.91
CA ARG A 102 2.19 -5.83 -7.19
C ARG A 102 3.62 -5.73 -7.67
N ALA A 103 4.55 -6.04 -6.78
CA ALA A 103 5.97 -6.06 -7.10
C ALA A 103 6.77 -6.82 -6.02
N PRO A 104 8.03 -7.20 -6.26
CA PRO A 104 8.86 -7.83 -5.25
C PRO A 104 9.02 -6.98 -3.98
N MET A 105 8.93 -7.61 -2.80
CA MET A 105 9.17 -6.94 -1.51
C MET A 105 10.63 -6.50 -1.31
N ASP A 106 11.58 -7.13 -2.00
CA ASP A 106 13.01 -6.91 -1.86
C ASP A 106 13.58 -6.09 -3.02
N ALA A 107 12.74 -5.28 -3.63
CA ALA A 107 13.16 -4.35 -4.67
C ALA A 107 14.10 -3.27 -4.10
N GLY A 108 14.94 -2.75 -4.95
CA GLY A 108 15.85 -1.66 -4.66
C GLY A 108 15.92 -0.70 -5.85
N PRO A 109 16.81 0.27 -5.84
CA PRO A 109 17.00 1.20 -6.95
C PRO A 109 17.21 0.44 -8.26
N GLY A 110 16.39 0.72 -9.28
CA GLY A 110 16.41 0.03 -10.57
C GLY A 110 15.51 -1.21 -10.69
N ALA A 111 14.65 -1.46 -9.71
CA ALA A 111 13.62 -2.49 -9.82
C ALA A 111 12.73 -2.26 -11.05
N LYS A 112 12.21 -3.38 -11.61
CA LYS A 112 11.22 -3.29 -12.69
C LYS A 112 9.99 -2.52 -12.23
N ASP A 113 9.32 -1.88 -13.19
CA ASP A 113 8.03 -1.24 -12.94
C ASP A 113 7.05 -2.24 -12.32
N PRO A 114 6.23 -1.79 -11.36
CA PRO A 114 5.20 -2.61 -10.77
C PRO A 114 4.21 -3.14 -11.81
N GLU A 115 3.71 -4.34 -11.59
CA GLU A 115 2.64 -4.93 -12.39
C GLU A 115 1.28 -4.45 -11.89
N ILE A 116 0.45 -3.93 -12.79
CA ILE A 116 -0.95 -3.61 -12.48
C ILE A 116 -1.77 -4.91 -12.57
N VAL A 117 -2.33 -5.35 -11.43
CA VAL A 117 -3.17 -6.55 -11.36
C VAL A 117 -4.67 -6.24 -11.37
N TYR A 118 -5.06 -5.05 -10.96
CA TYR A 118 -6.45 -4.58 -11.03
C TYR A 118 -6.48 -3.11 -11.45
N ASN A 119 -7.50 -2.73 -12.21
CA ASN A 119 -7.71 -1.35 -12.68
C ASN A 119 -9.18 -0.95 -12.57
N HIS A 120 -9.50 0.33 -12.86
CA HIS A 120 -10.84 0.89 -12.82
C HIS A 120 -11.45 0.98 -11.40
N LEU A 121 -10.61 1.16 -10.38
CA LEU A 121 -11.09 1.65 -9.08
C LEU A 121 -11.52 3.13 -9.21
N MET A 122 -12.38 3.58 -8.31
CA MET A 122 -12.77 4.99 -8.19
C MET A 122 -12.14 5.58 -6.92
N GLU A 123 -10.89 6.03 -7.03
CA GLU A 123 -10.04 6.41 -5.91
C GLU A 123 -9.84 5.22 -4.94
N GLY A 124 -9.02 4.25 -5.38
CA GLY A 124 -8.74 3.04 -4.62
C GLY A 124 -8.08 3.32 -3.29
N ILE A 125 -8.62 2.77 -2.19
CA ILE A 125 -8.15 3.03 -0.83
C ILE A 125 -7.71 1.74 -0.15
N GLY A 126 -8.62 0.89 0.31
CA GLY A 126 -8.31 -0.27 1.14
C GLY A 126 -7.90 -1.50 0.33
N LEU A 127 -7.02 -2.29 0.90
CA LEU A 127 -6.56 -3.57 0.37
C LEU A 127 -6.45 -4.59 1.51
N ALA A 128 -6.91 -5.81 1.27
CA ALA A 128 -6.68 -6.95 2.16
C ALA A 128 -6.46 -8.22 1.35
N LEU A 129 -5.52 -9.06 1.77
CA LEU A 129 -5.15 -10.29 1.09
C LEU A 129 -5.63 -11.53 1.87
N ASP A 130 -6.24 -12.46 1.17
CA ASP A 130 -6.49 -13.84 1.59
C ASP A 130 -5.56 -14.76 0.77
N ILE A 131 -4.32 -14.87 1.23
CA ILE A 131 -3.26 -15.61 0.53
C ILE A 131 -3.64 -17.07 0.38
N LYS A 132 -4.21 -17.67 1.42
CA LYS A 132 -4.57 -19.10 1.46
C LYS A 132 -5.56 -19.47 0.37
N ASN A 133 -6.54 -18.61 0.07
CA ASN A 133 -7.55 -18.85 -0.94
C ASN A 133 -7.26 -18.13 -2.27
N ASN A 134 -6.05 -17.60 -2.44
CA ASN A 134 -5.63 -16.87 -3.64
C ASN A 134 -6.62 -15.71 -3.98
N ARG A 135 -6.97 -14.89 -2.97
CA ARG A 135 -7.94 -13.79 -3.12
C ARG A 135 -7.39 -12.49 -2.57
N MET A 136 -7.82 -11.39 -3.15
CA MET A 136 -7.69 -10.04 -2.57
C MET A 136 -9.01 -9.30 -2.62
N PHE A 137 -9.16 -8.34 -1.70
CA PHE A 137 -10.32 -7.49 -1.54
C PHE A 137 -9.88 -6.03 -1.60
N MET A 138 -10.63 -5.18 -2.31
CA MET A 138 -10.31 -3.78 -2.49
C MET A 138 -11.55 -2.92 -2.29
N THR A 139 -11.34 -1.75 -1.69
CA THR A 139 -12.37 -0.72 -1.54
C THR A 139 -11.96 0.58 -2.23
N ASP A 140 -12.95 1.38 -2.59
CA ASP A 140 -12.73 2.70 -3.17
C ASP A 140 -13.68 3.77 -2.60
N LEU A 141 -13.36 5.04 -2.84
CA LEU A 141 -14.22 6.16 -2.43
C LEU A 141 -15.50 6.28 -3.24
N GLY A 142 -15.62 5.60 -4.37
CA GLY A 142 -16.88 5.41 -5.08
C GLY A 142 -17.87 4.50 -4.36
N GLY A 143 -17.46 3.92 -3.22
CA GLY A 143 -18.32 3.12 -2.34
C GLY A 143 -18.46 1.68 -2.77
N SER A 144 -17.51 1.14 -3.46
CA SER A 144 -17.54 -0.24 -3.94
C SER A 144 -16.51 -1.12 -3.22
N LEU A 145 -16.90 -2.37 -3.01
CA LEU A 145 -16.03 -3.45 -2.56
C LEU A 145 -15.89 -4.46 -3.69
N TYR A 146 -14.66 -4.72 -4.06
CA TYR A 146 -14.31 -5.68 -5.12
C TYR A 146 -13.50 -6.84 -4.55
N SER A 147 -13.49 -7.94 -5.28
CA SER A 147 -12.53 -9.02 -5.06
C SER A 147 -12.05 -9.61 -6.38
N CYS A 148 -10.82 -10.13 -6.37
CA CYS A 148 -10.26 -10.92 -7.47
C CYS A 148 -9.20 -11.90 -6.92
N ASN A 149 -8.66 -12.74 -7.80
CA ASN A 149 -7.47 -13.51 -7.46
C ASN A 149 -6.25 -12.61 -7.31
N LEU A 150 -5.17 -13.11 -6.68
CA LEU A 150 -3.93 -12.33 -6.47
C LEU A 150 -3.23 -11.94 -7.79
N ASP A 151 -3.54 -12.60 -8.89
CA ASP A 151 -3.10 -12.26 -10.25
C ASP A 151 -4.05 -11.29 -10.99
N GLY A 152 -5.11 -10.83 -10.33
CA GLY A 152 -6.12 -9.95 -10.92
C GLY A 152 -7.23 -10.67 -11.72
N SER A 153 -7.16 -11.98 -11.90
CA SER A 153 -8.21 -12.74 -12.56
C SER A 153 -9.46 -12.91 -11.69
N ASN A 154 -10.55 -13.44 -12.25
CA ASN A 154 -11.81 -13.74 -11.52
C ASN A 154 -12.37 -12.56 -10.72
N LYS A 155 -12.46 -11.42 -11.38
CA LYS A 155 -12.96 -10.15 -10.81
C LYS A 155 -14.44 -10.25 -10.42
N LYS A 156 -14.79 -9.74 -9.23
CA LYS A 156 -16.18 -9.67 -8.71
C LYS A 156 -16.40 -8.33 -8.04
N VAL A 157 -17.58 -7.77 -8.25
CA VAL A 157 -18.12 -6.65 -7.47
C VAL A 157 -18.97 -7.24 -6.35
N LEU A 158 -18.58 -7.02 -5.10
CA LEU A 158 -19.29 -7.54 -3.92
C LEU A 158 -20.29 -6.54 -3.37
N LEU A 159 -19.92 -5.25 -3.36
CA LEU A 159 -20.79 -4.11 -3.04
C LEU A 159 -20.58 -3.04 -4.11
N PHE A 160 -21.62 -2.30 -4.43
CA PHE A 160 -21.55 -1.21 -5.41
C PHE A 160 -22.23 0.06 -4.88
N ALA A 161 -21.52 1.18 -4.94
CA ALA A 161 -22.00 2.53 -4.62
C ALA A 161 -22.72 2.63 -3.26
N LYS A 162 -22.14 2.10 -2.19
CA LYS A 162 -22.70 2.10 -0.82
C LYS A 162 -22.18 3.23 0.07
N GLY A 163 -21.73 4.34 -0.52
CA GLY A 163 -21.07 5.43 0.18
C GLY A 163 -19.54 5.25 0.15
N ASN A 164 -18.80 6.21 0.68
CA ASN A 164 -17.34 6.16 0.66
C ASN A 164 -16.83 4.99 1.51
N LEU A 165 -16.11 4.06 0.89
CA LEU A 165 -15.41 2.99 1.59
C LEU A 165 -13.93 3.32 1.70
N THR A 166 -13.35 3.03 2.87
CA THR A 166 -11.93 3.32 3.13
C THR A 166 -11.16 2.02 3.38
N GLY A 167 -10.80 1.71 4.62
CA GLY A 167 -10.06 0.50 4.95
C GLY A 167 -10.90 -0.78 4.80
N VAL A 168 -10.22 -1.89 4.53
CA VAL A 168 -10.77 -3.24 4.54
C VAL A 168 -9.80 -4.17 5.26
N ALA A 169 -10.30 -5.18 5.95
CA ALA A 169 -9.48 -6.21 6.56
C ALA A 169 -10.08 -7.59 6.28
N TYR A 170 -9.22 -8.56 6.05
CA TYR A 170 -9.58 -9.97 5.97
C TYR A 170 -9.20 -10.67 7.27
N VAL A 171 -10.09 -11.45 7.82
CA VAL A 171 -9.86 -12.25 9.03
C VAL A 171 -10.42 -13.65 8.84
N GLU A 172 -9.60 -14.66 9.06
CA GLU A 172 -10.03 -16.05 9.09
C GLU A 172 -10.35 -16.46 10.54
N PHE A 173 -11.57 -16.93 10.77
CA PHE A 173 -11.97 -17.47 12.06
C PHE A 173 -11.70 -18.98 12.09
N PRO A 174 -11.25 -19.55 13.23
CA PRO A 174 -11.14 -20.99 13.37
C PRO A 174 -12.50 -21.65 13.09
N ALA A 175 -12.47 -22.77 12.36
CA ALA A 175 -13.68 -23.59 12.22
C ALA A 175 -14.17 -24.00 13.61
N LYS A 176 -15.50 -23.85 13.83
CA LYS A 176 -16.14 -24.31 15.05
C LYS A 176 -16.17 -25.85 15.11
#